data_d527468cb0de82eda703d81697784cce
#
_entry.id   d527468cb0de82eda703d81697784cce
#
_cell.length_a   1.000
_cell.length_b   1.000
_cell.length_c   1.000
_cell.angle_alpha   90.00
_cell.angle_beta   90.00
_cell.angle_gamma   90.00
#
_symmetry.space_group_name_H-M   'P 1'
#
loop_
_entity.id
_entity.type
_entity.pdbx_description
1 polymer ?
#
loop_
_entity_poly.entity_id
_entity_poly.type
_entity_poly.pdbx_seq_one_letter_code
_entity_poly.pdbx_strand_id
1 'polypeptide(L)'
;MARLRVVSLFCGCGGMDLGVVGGFSFLGKSFKRNNTEIVYAVDNDTYCTQIYNANFEHKCVVKDVREIGMDEIPECDMLIGGFPCQSFSISAQNPPRLGYKDERGMLFFEMVKILKERKPRFFIAENVKGILSANNKKAFPMIIKEFSDVGYHVTYKLLNSSDYGVPQKRERVIIIGFRNIEDFQKFNFPHPIPLKDRKVLRDVIIEEANYDEKLFFSEKAVSGMMAVREKMNKGRIQSLDEPCNTISSHLAKVSLNSTDPVYFFDGRYRRFSCEEAARIQSFPNDFDFANLSQGRKYKAIGNAVPPVMMWHITNSLLNVVEKNKNEVKYAACDARQLDFLSVLYEYPDEIVNNEKSEIAGIYEDEKMFDASKNVLVSLVKNDNMDHYLDHSARIYYTGKKFPSTVALNKLYYFMPYMKRKGIRDLYLIKIARVGTKKEVHSECDDNDLRLVFEIEFVKQLFDDYKPHRLKIWETFTDTTLGELME
;
A
#
# COMPACT_ATOMS: atom_id res chain seq x y z
N MET A 1 -15.87 24.13 3.69
CA MET A 1 -14.67 23.63 4.42
C MET A 1 -13.46 23.95 3.58
N ALA A 2 -12.32 24.32 4.17
CA ALA A 2 -11.08 24.45 3.44
C ALA A 2 -10.71 23.08 2.83
N ARG A 3 -10.18 23.09 1.61
CA ARG A 3 -9.66 21.90 0.97
C ARG A 3 -8.36 21.49 1.65
N LEU A 4 -8.08 20.18 1.71
CA LEU A 4 -6.77 19.71 2.13
C LEU A 4 -5.74 20.07 1.08
N ARG A 5 -4.69 20.77 1.51
CA ARG A 5 -3.59 21.24 0.66
C ARG A 5 -2.61 20.08 0.45
N VAL A 6 -2.37 19.72 -0.80
CA VAL A 6 -1.57 18.55 -1.17
C VAL A 6 -0.29 18.99 -1.89
N VAL A 7 0.83 18.47 -1.42
CA VAL A 7 2.13 18.52 -2.12
C VAL A 7 2.36 17.19 -2.80
N SER A 8 2.67 17.20 -4.11
CA SER A 8 2.90 16.02 -4.93
C SER A 8 4.33 15.95 -5.42
N LEU A 9 5.05 14.91 -5.04
CA LEU A 9 6.41 14.64 -5.48
C LEU A 9 6.41 13.48 -6.47
N PHE A 10 7.32 13.55 -7.45
CA PHE A 10 7.40 12.53 -8.50
C PHE A 10 6.04 12.34 -9.20
N CYS A 11 5.35 13.47 -9.45
CA CYS A 11 3.94 13.44 -9.89
C CYS A 11 3.76 12.80 -11.27
N GLY A 12 4.82 12.67 -12.07
CA GLY A 12 4.75 12.09 -13.41
C GLY A 12 3.74 12.84 -14.29
N CYS A 13 2.89 12.09 -14.98
CA CYS A 13 1.79 12.68 -15.76
C CYS A 13 0.52 12.99 -14.95
N GLY A 14 0.56 12.84 -13.61
CA GLY A 14 -0.54 13.22 -12.74
C GLY A 14 -1.57 12.11 -12.47
N GLY A 15 -1.25 10.83 -12.74
CA GLY A 15 -2.21 9.75 -12.49
C GLY A 15 -2.61 9.62 -11.02
N MET A 16 -1.65 9.76 -10.09
CA MET A 16 -1.90 9.78 -8.64
C MET A 16 -2.71 11.01 -8.25
N ASP A 17 -2.30 12.18 -8.74
CA ASP A 17 -2.91 13.48 -8.47
C ASP A 17 -4.37 13.53 -8.92
N LEU A 18 -4.68 12.98 -10.11
CA LEU A 18 -6.04 12.88 -10.62
C LEU A 18 -6.93 12.08 -9.68
N GLY A 19 -6.44 10.95 -9.18
CA GLY A 19 -7.16 10.15 -8.18
C GLY A 19 -7.35 10.90 -6.84
N VAL A 20 -6.34 11.64 -6.40
CA VAL A 20 -6.40 12.46 -5.17
C VAL A 20 -7.40 13.60 -5.31
N VAL A 21 -7.43 14.28 -6.44
CA VAL A 21 -8.37 15.38 -6.69
C VAL A 21 -9.77 14.88 -7.01
N GLY A 22 -9.88 13.77 -7.75
CA GLY A 22 -11.17 13.31 -8.27
C GLY A 22 -11.78 14.26 -9.31
N GLY A 23 -13.08 14.17 -9.54
CA GLY A 23 -13.80 15.03 -10.50
C GLY A 23 -13.70 14.55 -11.93
N PHE A 24 -13.54 13.25 -12.17
CA PHE A 24 -13.44 12.65 -13.49
C PHE A 24 -14.45 11.51 -13.68
N SER A 25 -14.62 11.06 -14.91
CA SER A 25 -15.46 9.91 -15.24
C SER A 25 -14.63 8.83 -15.95
N PHE A 26 -14.89 7.57 -15.60
CA PHE A 26 -14.23 6.43 -16.23
C PHE A 26 -15.23 5.29 -16.43
N LEU A 27 -15.35 4.77 -17.66
CA LEU A 27 -16.27 3.69 -18.06
C LEU A 27 -17.70 3.91 -17.52
N GLY A 28 -18.24 5.11 -17.72
CA GLY A 28 -19.61 5.48 -17.32
C GLY A 28 -19.81 5.73 -15.82
N LYS A 29 -18.79 5.53 -14.99
CA LYS A 29 -18.84 5.83 -13.56
C LYS A 29 -18.19 7.19 -13.27
N SER A 30 -18.89 8.02 -12.50
CA SER A 30 -18.35 9.31 -12.03
C SER A 30 -17.61 9.13 -10.72
N PHE A 31 -16.38 9.66 -10.64
CA PHE A 31 -15.53 9.74 -9.47
C PHE A 31 -15.57 11.17 -8.95
N LYS A 32 -16.36 11.41 -7.92
CA LYS A 32 -16.63 12.75 -7.38
C LYS A 32 -15.34 13.48 -7.03
N ARG A 33 -15.37 14.82 -7.15
CA ARG A 33 -14.26 15.65 -6.69
C ARG A 33 -14.09 15.52 -5.17
N ASN A 34 -12.88 15.26 -4.76
CA ASN A 34 -12.48 15.19 -3.37
C ASN A 34 -12.28 16.59 -2.78
N ASN A 35 -12.35 16.69 -1.45
CA ASN A 35 -12.07 17.96 -0.76
C ASN A 35 -10.55 18.19 -0.60
N THR A 36 -9.82 18.12 -1.71
CA THR A 36 -8.38 18.28 -1.81
C THR A 36 -8.02 19.28 -2.90
N GLU A 37 -6.84 19.89 -2.80
CA GLU A 37 -6.25 20.70 -3.86
C GLU A 37 -4.73 20.53 -3.89
N ILE A 38 -4.16 20.40 -5.09
CA ILE A 38 -2.71 20.35 -5.27
C ILE A 38 -2.19 21.78 -5.17
N VAL A 39 -1.33 22.05 -4.20
CA VAL A 39 -0.71 23.37 -4.01
C VAL A 39 0.75 23.42 -4.47
N TYR A 40 1.37 22.25 -4.70
CA TYR A 40 2.69 22.11 -5.26
C TYR A 40 2.82 20.74 -5.92
N ALA A 41 3.36 20.68 -7.12
CA ALA A 41 3.66 19.45 -7.83
C ALA A 41 5.03 19.54 -8.49
N VAL A 42 5.82 18.48 -8.47
CA VAL A 42 7.17 18.45 -9.04
C VAL A 42 7.51 17.09 -9.66
N ASP A 43 8.16 17.14 -10.81
CA ASP A 43 8.78 15.99 -11.48
C ASP A 43 9.98 16.46 -12.29
N ASN A 44 10.96 15.60 -12.52
CA ASN A 44 12.13 15.93 -13.34
C ASN A 44 11.98 15.55 -14.83
N ASP A 45 10.92 14.83 -15.22
CA ASP A 45 10.65 14.47 -16.62
C ASP A 45 9.82 15.56 -17.30
N THR A 46 10.46 16.36 -18.15
CA THR A 46 9.83 17.46 -18.89
C THR A 46 8.65 17.04 -19.75
N TYR A 47 8.61 15.79 -20.24
CA TYR A 47 7.48 15.29 -21.03
C TYR A 47 6.29 14.92 -20.14
N CYS A 48 6.56 14.33 -18.98
CA CYS A 48 5.53 14.07 -17.99
C CYS A 48 4.90 15.36 -17.47
N THR A 49 5.71 16.39 -17.21
CA THR A 49 5.20 17.70 -16.76
C THR A 49 4.41 18.43 -17.84
N GLN A 50 4.69 18.23 -19.13
CA GLN A 50 3.84 18.75 -20.21
C GLN A 50 2.44 18.13 -20.16
N ILE A 51 2.35 16.80 -19.99
CA ILE A 51 1.07 16.11 -19.84
C ILE A 51 0.35 16.60 -18.58
N TYR A 52 1.05 16.67 -17.45
CA TYR A 52 0.49 17.18 -16.20
C TYR A 52 -0.12 18.56 -16.40
N ASN A 53 0.63 19.48 -17.00
CA ASN A 53 0.23 20.88 -17.20
C ASN A 53 -0.91 21.07 -18.21
N ALA A 54 -1.20 20.07 -19.05
CA ALA A 54 -2.36 20.06 -19.93
C ALA A 54 -3.66 19.71 -19.19
N ASN A 55 -3.58 19.00 -18.04
CA ASN A 55 -4.74 18.46 -17.36
C ASN A 55 -5.06 19.11 -16.01
N PHE A 56 -4.12 19.80 -15.38
CA PHE A 56 -4.30 20.38 -14.05
C PHE A 56 -4.18 21.91 -14.09
N GLU A 57 -5.00 22.57 -13.26
CA GLU A 57 -4.92 24.03 -13.07
C GLU A 57 -3.59 24.42 -12.43
N HIS A 58 -3.18 23.70 -11.38
CA HIS A 58 -1.88 23.84 -10.76
C HIS A 58 -0.79 23.31 -11.69
N LYS A 59 0.27 24.10 -11.90
CA LYS A 59 1.36 23.71 -12.80
C LYS A 59 2.46 22.94 -12.06
N CYS A 60 2.88 21.85 -12.65
CA CYS A 60 4.01 21.07 -12.17
C CYS A 60 5.33 21.79 -12.44
N VAL A 61 6.20 21.85 -11.44
CA VAL A 61 7.57 22.38 -11.56
C VAL A 61 8.48 21.30 -12.14
N VAL A 62 9.26 21.64 -13.17
CA VAL A 62 10.30 20.74 -13.71
C VAL A 62 11.56 20.91 -12.90
N LYS A 63 11.80 20.03 -11.93
CA LYS A 63 12.96 20.13 -11.04
C LYS A 63 13.30 18.76 -10.45
N ASP A 64 14.57 18.51 -10.17
CA ASP A 64 14.96 17.38 -9.35
C ASP A 64 14.58 17.65 -7.89
N VAL A 65 13.93 16.70 -7.23
CA VAL A 65 13.48 16.88 -5.85
C VAL A 65 14.62 17.21 -4.88
N ARG A 66 15.85 16.79 -5.19
CA ARG A 66 17.06 17.09 -4.41
C ARG A 66 17.49 18.54 -4.44
N GLU A 67 17.06 19.27 -5.46
CA GLU A 67 17.39 20.69 -5.67
C GLU A 67 16.32 21.63 -5.10
N ILE A 68 15.25 21.10 -4.52
CA ILE A 68 14.15 21.91 -3.98
C ILE A 68 14.54 22.43 -2.61
N GLY A 69 14.51 23.76 -2.46
CA GLY A 69 14.60 24.43 -1.16
C GLY A 69 13.34 24.18 -0.32
N MET A 70 13.48 24.09 0.99
CA MET A 70 12.31 23.93 1.87
C MET A 70 11.37 25.14 1.80
N ASP A 71 11.87 26.30 1.51
CA ASP A 71 11.10 27.54 1.31
C ASP A 71 10.20 27.48 0.05
N GLU A 72 10.56 26.69 -0.95
CA GLU A 72 9.75 26.47 -2.16
C GLU A 72 8.52 25.58 -1.90
N ILE A 73 8.56 24.73 -0.86
CA ILE A 73 7.48 23.81 -0.55
C ILE A 73 6.49 24.49 0.41
N PRO A 74 5.25 24.74 0.00
CA PRO A 74 4.27 25.39 0.86
C PRO A 74 3.85 24.49 2.03
N GLU A 75 3.28 25.09 3.06
CA GLU A 75 2.55 24.35 4.10
C GLU A 75 1.48 23.46 3.46
N CYS A 76 1.34 22.23 3.94
CA CYS A 76 0.40 21.27 3.38
C CYS A 76 -0.19 20.36 4.45
N ASP A 77 -1.37 19.82 4.13
CA ASP A 77 -2.06 18.84 4.98
C ASP A 77 -1.71 17.41 4.58
N MET A 78 -1.30 17.21 3.32
CA MET A 78 -0.97 15.90 2.78
C MET A 78 0.22 15.97 1.82
N LEU A 79 1.16 15.04 1.97
CA LEU A 79 2.25 14.79 1.04
C LEU A 79 1.98 13.50 0.27
N ILE A 80 2.05 13.53 -1.06
CA ILE A 80 1.92 12.32 -1.88
C ILE A 80 3.14 12.11 -2.76
N GLY A 81 3.48 10.85 -3.08
CA GLY A 81 4.58 10.58 -4.01
C GLY A 81 4.82 9.11 -4.29
N GLY A 82 5.14 8.80 -5.55
CA GLY A 82 5.62 7.50 -6.01
C GLY A 82 7.14 7.53 -6.17
N PHE A 83 7.90 7.37 -5.09
CA PHE A 83 9.36 7.44 -5.17
C PHE A 83 9.98 6.27 -5.96
N PRO A 84 11.04 6.52 -6.76
CA PRO A 84 11.65 5.49 -7.62
C PRO A 84 12.23 4.31 -6.82
N CYS A 85 11.85 3.08 -7.19
CA CYS A 85 12.35 1.84 -6.59
C CYS A 85 13.63 1.28 -7.26
N GLN A 86 14.17 1.96 -8.27
CA GLN A 86 15.21 1.37 -9.14
C GLN A 86 16.48 0.94 -8.41
N SER A 87 16.84 1.61 -7.33
CA SER A 87 17.99 1.27 -6.48
C SER A 87 17.74 0.11 -5.52
N PHE A 88 16.46 -0.20 -5.26
CA PHE A 88 16.05 -1.28 -4.38
C PHE A 88 15.61 -2.55 -5.13
N SER A 89 15.52 -2.54 -6.48
CA SER A 89 14.99 -3.66 -7.24
C SER A 89 16.03 -4.76 -7.49
N ILE A 90 15.57 -6.01 -7.55
CA ILE A 90 16.39 -7.21 -7.81
C ILE A 90 17.05 -7.15 -9.21
N SER A 91 16.42 -6.51 -10.20
CA SER A 91 16.98 -6.31 -11.53
C SER A 91 18.18 -5.35 -11.57
N ALA A 92 18.47 -4.67 -10.47
CA ALA A 92 19.64 -3.80 -10.31
C ALA A 92 20.89 -4.54 -9.79
N GLN A 93 20.89 -5.87 -9.74
CA GLN A 93 21.97 -6.66 -9.11
C GLN A 93 23.17 -6.93 -10.02
N ASN A 94 23.18 -6.45 -11.26
CA ASN A 94 24.34 -6.66 -12.14
C ASN A 94 24.76 -5.34 -12.81
N PRO A 95 25.72 -4.56 -12.28
CA PRO A 95 26.51 -4.75 -11.04
C PRO A 95 25.71 -4.50 -9.76
N PRO A 96 26.20 -5.01 -8.60
CA PRO A 96 25.47 -4.87 -7.33
C PRO A 96 25.25 -3.39 -6.99
N ARG A 97 24.00 -2.95 -6.95
CA ARG A 97 23.63 -1.60 -6.55
C ARG A 97 23.34 -1.58 -5.07
N LEU A 98 24.05 -0.75 -4.35
CA LEU A 98 24.06 -0.71 -2.89
C LEU A 98 22.87 0.05 -2.29
N GLY A 99 21.62 -0.18 -2.77
CA GLY A 99 20.39 0.35 -2.20
C GLY A 99 20.44 1.84 -1.81
N TYR A 100 20.68 2.11 -0.53
CA TYR A 100 20.78 3.48 0.03
C TYR A 100 22.03 4.28 -0.42
N LYS A 101 23.02 3.63 -1.04
CA LYS A 101 24.21 4.31 -1.59
C LYS A 101 24.04 4.66 -3.09
N ASP A 102 22.96 4.23 -3.75
CA ASP A 102 22.63 4.65 -5.10
C ASP A 102 21.93 6.02 -5.03
N GLU A 103 22.34 6.99 -5.84
CA GLU A 103 21.77 8.34 -5.88
C GLU A 103 20.24 8.34 -6.03
N ARG A 104 19.66 7.31 -6.68
CA ARG A 104 18.21 7.16 -6.85
C ARG A 104 17.50 6.64 -5.59
N GLY A 105 18.20 5.90 -4.73
CA GLY A 105 17.71 5.52 -3.40
C GLY A 105 17.65 6.71 -2.45
N MET A 106 18.45 7.74 -2.71
CA MET A 106 18.43 8.99 -1.95
C MET A 106 17.14 9.79 -2.14
N LEU A 107 16.40 9.61 -3.26
CA LEU A 107 15.16 10.33 -3.53
C LEU A 107 14.05 10.05 -2.51
N PHE A 108 14.03 8.87 -1.91
CA PHE A 108 13.16 8.55 -0.78
C PHE A 108 13.42 9.46 0.43
N PHE A 109 14.69 9.76 0.73
CA PHE A 109 15.03 10.60 1.87
C PHE A 109 14.62 12.07 1.69
N GLU A 110 14.46 12.56 0.46
CA GLU A 110 13.89 13.89 0.23
C GLU A 110 12.42 13.94 0.66
N MET A 111 11.66 12.86 0.44
CA MET A 111 10.30 12.75 0.98
C MET A 111 10.32 12.75 2.51
N VAL A 112 11.21 12.01 3.15
CA VAL A 112 11.38 11.97 4.61
C VAL A 112 11.74 13.35 5.17
N LYS A 113 12.64 14.08 4.50
CA LYS A 113 13.05 15.44 4.87
C LYS A 113 11.86 16.41 4.85
N ILE A 114 11.04 16.37 3.79
CA ILE A 114 9.85 17.21 3.68
C ILE A 114 8.84 16.85 4.79
N LEU A 115 8.63 15.57 5.07
CA LEU A 115 7.75 15.11 6.16
C LEU A 115 8.22 15.63 7.52
N LYS A 116 9.53 15.63 7.78
CA LYS A 116 10.12 16.13 9.02
C LYS A 116 9.91 17.64 9.20
N GLU A 117 10.09 18.42 8.12
CA GLU A 117 10.04 19.88 8.16
C GLU A 117 8.60 20.42 8.07
N ARG A 118 7.81 19.97 7.09
CA ARG A 118 6.44 20.46 6.85
C ARG A 118 5.38 19.78 7.70
N LYS A 119 5.65 18.59 8.21
CA LYS A 119 4.80 17.85 9.15
C LYS A 119 3.33 17.75 8.70
N PRO A 120 3.03 17.42 7.44
CA PRO A 120 1.65 17.26 6.99
C PRO A 120 0.89 16.26 7.86
N ARG A 121 -0.42 16.43 8.00
CA ARG A 121 -1.28 15.51 8.76
C ARG A 121 -1.21 14.09 8.24
N PHE A 122 -1.10 13.94 6.90
CA PHE A 122 -1.04 12.64 6.21
C PHE A 122 0.08 12.60 5.19
N PHE A 123 0.53 11.39 4.86
CA PHE A 123 1.22 11.14 3.61
C PHE A 123 0.73 9.86 2.93
N ILE A 124 0.85 9.79 1.60
CA ILE A 124 0.65 8.59 0.81
C ILE A 124 1.89 8.39 -0.06
N ALA A 125 2.56 7.27 0.14
CA ALA A 125 3.69 6.85 -0.68
C ALA A 125 3.33 5.58 -1.45
N GLU A 126 3.68 5.53 -2.74
CA GLU A 126 3.44 4.37 -3.60
C GLU A 126 4.76 3.76 -4.04
N ASN A 127 4.76 2.42 -4.16
CA ASN A 127 5.88 1.73 -4.78
C ASN A 127 5.45 0.39 -5.41
N VAL A 128 6.33 -0.18 -6.22
CA VAL A 128 6.10 -1.49 -6.83
C VAL A 128 6.20 -2.62 -5.79
N LYS A 129 5.52 -3.76 -6.02
CA LYS A 129 5.58 -4.96 -5.16
C LYS A 129 7.01 -5.40 -4.84
N GLY A 130 7.94 -5.21 -5.78
CA GLY A 130 9.35 -5.59 -5.63
C GLY A 130 10.05 -4.95 -4.44
N ILE A 131 9.57 -3.81 -3.91
CA ILE A 131 10.14 -3.14 -2.73
C ILE A 131 10.14 -4.05 -1.49
N LEU A 132 9.12 -4.92 -1.36
CA LEU A 132 9.00 -5.84 -0.22
C LEU A 132 10.11 -6.90 -0.16
N SER A 133 10.73 -7.22 -1.29
CA SER A 133 11.83 -8.18 -1.40
C SER A 133 13.18 -7.52 -1.68
N ALA A 134 13.19 -6.22 -1.90
CA ALA A 134 14.38 -5.46 -2.27
C ALA A 134 15.48 -5.54 -1.20
N ASN A 135 16.74 -5.54 -1.66
CA ASN A 135 17.92 -5.61 -0.79
C ASN A 135 17.84 -6.74 0.27
N ASN A 136 17.54 -7.96 -0.18
CA ASN A 136 17.35 -9.11 0.72
C ASN A 136 16.31 -8.85 1.83
N LYS A 137 15.23 -8.13 1.50
CA LYS A 137 14.13 -7.71 2.38
C LYS A 137 14.52 -6.68 3.46
N LYS A 138 15.67 -6.01 3.32
CA LYS A 138 16.12 -4.98 4.27
C LYS A 138 15.62 -3.58 3.92
N ALA A 139 15.32 -3.32 2.63
CA ALA A 139 14.94 -1.99 2.17
C ALA A 139 13.59 -1.53 2.74
N PHE A 140 12.57 -2.37 2.67
CA PHE A 140 11.22 -2.00 3.08
C PHE A 140 11.10 -1.69 4.58
N PRO A 141 11.63 -2.53 5.49
CA PRO A 141 11.67 -2.20 6.92
C PRO A 141 12.37 -0.87 7.24
N MET A 142 13.50 -0.59 6.56
CA MET A 142 14.19 0.68 6.70
C MET A 142 13.29 1.86 6.29
N ILE A 143 12.59 1.76 5.15
CA ILE A 143 11.67 2.79 4.67
C ILE A 143 10.58 3.07 5.71
N ILE A 144 9.95 2.02 6.25
CA ILE A 144 8.92 2.18 7.28
C ILE A 144 9.48 2.82 8.55
N LYS A 145 10.70 2.39 8.96
CA LYS A 145 11.37 2.97 10.13
C LYS A 145 11.64 4.47 9.95
N GLU A 146 12.21 4.88 8.81
CA GLU A 146 12.51 6.29 8.52
C GLU A 146 11.25 7.18 8.60
N PHE A 147 10.12 6.70 8.06
CA PHE A 147 8.85 7.40 8.19
C PHE A 147 8.37 7.49 9.65
N SER A 148 8.57 6.42 10.42
CA SER A 148 8.19 6.39 11.84
C SER A 148 9.09 7.29 12.69
N ASP A 149 10.38 7.32 12.41
CA ASP A 149 11.37 8.14 13.15
C ASP A 149 11.09 9.66 13.01
N VAL A 150 10.47 10.08 11.91
CA VAL A 150 10.04 11.48 11.74
C VAL A 150 8.62 11.75 12.30
N GLY A 151 8.08 10.82 13.09
CA GLY A 151 6.90 11.00 13.93
C GLY A 151 5.58 10.66 13.23
N TYR A 152 5.56 9.67 12.32
CA TYR A 152 4.35 9.15 11.71
C TYR A 152 4.02 7.74 12.19
N HIS A 153 2.74 7.53 12.47
CA HIS A 153 2.17 6.18 12.60
C HIS A 153 1.91 5.65 11.19
N VAL A 154 2.60 4.57 10.80
CA VAL A 154 2.64 4.10 9.41
C VAL A 154 1.89 2.80 9.25
N THR A 155 1.01 2.74 8.26
CA THR A 155 0.41 1.49 7.79
C THR A 155 0.68 1.31 6.30
N TYR A 156 0.64 0.07 5.82
CA TYR A 156 0.83 -0.24 4.41
C TYR A 156 0.03 -1.47 4.00
N LYS A 157 -0.28 -1.56 2.70
CA LYS A 157 -0.93 -2.73 2.12
C LYS A 157 -0.51 -2.91 0.66
N LEU A 158 -0.35 -4.16 0.24
CA LEU A 158 -0.22 -4.49 -1.17
C LEU A 158 -1.62 -4.54 -1.79
N LEU A 159 -1.91 -3.63 -2.71
CA LEU A 159 -3.18 -3.53 -3.39
C LEU A 159 -3.04 -3.93 -4.85
N ASN A 160 -4.07 -4.61 -5.39
CA ASN A 160 -4.18 -4.90 -6.82
C ASN A 160 -5.22 -3.95 -7.43
N SER A 161 -4.84 -3.20 -8.45
CA SER A 161 -5.72 -2.21 -9.08
C SER A 161 -7.01 -2.81 -9.66
N SER A 162 -6.99 -4.09 -10.08
CA SER A 162 -8.19 -4.79 -10.57
C SER A 162 -9.28 -4.93 -9.52
N ASP A 163 -8.93 -4.89 -8.24
CA ASP A 163 -9.87 -4.95 -7.13
C ASP A 163 -10.67 -3.66 -6.94
N TYR A 164 -10.31 -2.60 -7.67
CA TYR A 164 -10.88 -1.25 -7.52
C TYR A 164 -11.51 -0.72 -8.82
N GLY A 165 -11.78 -1.60 -9.80
CA GLY A 165 -12.42 -1.22 -11.06
C GLY A 165 -11.48 -0.74 -12.14
N VAL A 166 -10.18 -1.00 -12.00
CA VAL A 166 -9.18 -0.79 -13.04
C VAL A 166 -9.06 -2.09 -13.87
N PRO A 167 -9.16 -2.08 -15.19
CA PRO A 167 -9.07 -3.30 -16.00
C PRO A 167 -7.63 -3.81 -16.17
N GLN A 168 -6.85 -3.78 -15.06
CA GLN A 168 -5.44 -4.17 -15.03
C GLN A 168 -5.05 -4.83 -13.71
N LYS A 169 -4.38 -5.97 -13.78
CA LYS A 169 -3.73 -6.65 -12.64
C LYS A 169 -2.40 -5.95 -12.33
N ARG A 170 -2.44 -4.85 -11.57
CA ARG A 170 -1.26 -4.06 -11.19
C ARG A 170 -1.15 -3.98 -9.67
N GLU A 171 -0.17 -4.69 -9.13
CA GLU A 171 0.09 -4.73 -7.68
C GLU A 171 1.02 -3.59 -7.26
N ARG A 172 0.59 -2.82 -6.26
CA ARG A 172 1.36 -1.71 -5.69
C ARG A 172 1.31 -1.72 -4.17
N VAL A 173 2.43 -1.43 -3.56
CA VAL A 173 2.52 -1.20 -2.12
C VAL A 173 2.13 0.25 -1.87
N ILE A 174 1.04 0.44 -1.14
CA ILE A 174 0.58 1.75 -0.70
C ILE A 174 0.94 1.90 0.77
N ILE A 175 1.72 2.92 1.09
CA ILE A 175 2.17 3.26 2.43
C ILE A 175 1.47 4.56 2.82
N ILE A 176 0.81 4.58 3.98
CA ILE A 176 0.10 5.75 4.47
C ILE A 176 0.61 6.06 5.88
N GLY A 177 0.96 7.30 6.11
CA GLY A 177 1.38 7.79 7.42
C GLY A 177 0.44 8.85 7.98
N PHE A 178 0.30 8.84 9.28
CA PHE A 178 -0.58 9.70 10.06
C PHE A 178 0.22 10.37 11.17
N ARG A 179 0.09 11.68 11.33
CA ARG A 179 0.69 12.40 12.46
C ARG A 179 -0.03 12.12 13.77
N ASN A 180 -1.35 11.86 13.69
CA ASN A 180 -2.21 11.61 14.83
C ASN A 180 -2.51 10.12 14.94
N ILE A 181 -2.37 9.55 16.14
CA ILE A 181 -2.66 8.14 16.42
C ILE A 181 -4.15 7.82 16.22
N GLU A 182 -5.06 8.75 16.53
CA GLU A 182 -6.49 8.55 16.34
C GLU A 182 -6.85 8.41 14.87
N ASP A 183 -6.26 9.24 13.98
CA ASP A 183 -6.44 9.14 12.55
C ASP A 183 -5.94 7.77 12.03
N PHE A 184 -4.79 7.33 12.52
CA PHE A 184 -4.21 6.03 12.20
C PHE A 184 -5.13 4.88 12.60
N GLN A 185 -5.68 4.88 13.80
CA GLN A 185 -6.57 3.85 14.30
C GLN A 185 -7.91 3.79 13.53
N LYS A 186 -8.46 4.95 13.17
CA LYS A 186 -9.73 5.06 12.41
C LYS A 186 -9.61 4.72 10.93
N PHE A 187 -8.41 4.73 10.37
CA PHE A 187 -8.21 4.48 8.94
C PHE A 187 -8.47 3.02 8.57
N ASN A 188 -9.15 2.83 7.44
CA ASN A 188 -9.29 1.53 6.77
C ASN A 188 -8.88 1.67 5.30
N PHE A 189 -8.07 0.74 4.79
CA PHE A 189 -7.88 0.65 3.35
C PHE A 189 -9.22 0.36 2.66
N PRO A 190 -9.42 0.85 1.43
CA PRO A 190 -10.66 0.60 0.72
C PRO A 190 -10.89 -0.91 0.54
N HIS A 191 -12.15 -1.34 0.69
CA HIS A 191 -12.54 -2.71 0.37
C HIS A 191 -12.54 -2.92 -1.14
N PRO A 192 -12.17 -4.13 -1.62
CA PRO A 192 -12.36 -4.51 -3.00
C PRO A 192 -13.82 -4.33 -3.45
N ILE A 193 -14.01 -3.87 -4.68
CA ILE A 193 -15.36 -3.83 -5.26
C ILE A 193 -15.87 -5.25 -5.56
N PRO A 194 -17.20 -5.47 -5.59
CA PRO A 194 -17.76 -6.77 -5.93
C PRO A 194 -17.24 -7.31 -7.26
N LEU A 195 -17.00 -8.61 -7.36
CA LEU A 195 -16.46 -9.25 -8.57
C LEU A 195 -17.24 -8.91 -9.84
N LYS A 196 -18.58 -8.85 -9.75
CA LYS A 196 -19.46 -8.50 -10.85
C LYS A 196 -19.26 -7.08 -11.40
N ASP A 197 -18.70 -6.17 -10.59
CA ASP A 197 -18.48 -4.76 -10.95
C ASP A 197 -17.04 -4.50 -11.41
N ARG A 198 -16.18 -5.51 -11.35
CA ARG A 198 -14.78 -5.42 -11.81
C ARG A 198 -14.74 -5.25 -13.33
N LYS A 199 -13.75 -4.49 -13.78
CA LYS A 199 -13.53 -4.21 -15.19
C LYS A 199 -12.53 -5.18 -15.78
N VAL A 200 -12.78 -5.57 -17.03
CA VAL A 200 -11.95 -6.49 -17.80
C VAL A 200 -11.42 -5.79 -19.05
N LEU A 201 -10.53 -6.44 -19.76
CA LEU A 201 -9.88 -5.85 -20.94
C LEU A 201 -10.89 -5.49 -22.04
N ARG A 202 -11.97 -6.26 -22.19
CA ARG A 202 -13.06 -5.98 -23.16
C ARG A 202 -13.67 -4.60 -22.99
N ASP A 203 -13.78 -4.10 -21.76
CA ASP A 203 -14.40 -2.81 -21.46
C ASP A 203 -13.60 -1.61 -22.03
N VAL A 204 -12.35 -1.82 -22.44
CA VAL A 204 -11.42 -0.73 -22.80
C VAL A 204 -10.80 -0.90 -24.19
N ILE A 205 -11.06 -2.00 -24.88
CA ILE A 205 -10.62 -2.19 -26.27
C ILE A 205 -11.36 -1.21 -27.16
N ILE A 206 -10.63 -0.63 -28.09
CA ILE A 206 -11.13 0.31 -29.11
C ILE A 206 -11.19 -0.42 -30.44
N GLU A 207 -12.39 -0.51 -31.01
CA GLU A 207 -12.61 -1.28 -32.23
C GLU A 207 -11.78 -0.75 -33.40
N GLU A 208 -11.71 0.58 -33.56
CA GLU A 208 -10.94 1.24 -34.61
C GLU A 208 -9.45 0.91 -34.56
N ALA A 209 -8.90 0.65 -33.37
CA ALA A 209 -7.50 0.24 -33.19
C ALA A 209 -7.21 -1.15 -33.81
N ASN A 210 -8.23 -1.98 -34.06
CA ASN A 210 -8.09 -3.26 -34.72
C ASN A 210 -7.75 -3.15 -36.22
N TYR A 211 -7.91 -1.97 -36.79
CA TYR A 211 -7.67 -1.67 -38.19
C TYR A 211 -6.43 -0.77 -38.41
N ASP A 212 -5.72 -0.36 -37.35
CA ASP A 212 -4.46 0.38 -37.45
C ASP A 212 -3.28 -0.58 -37.63
N GLU A 213 -2.82 -0.73 -38.88
CA GLU A 213 -1.69 -1.58 -39.24
C GLU A 213 -0.40 -1.29 -38.45
N LYS A 214 -0.21 -0.05 -37.96
CA LYS A 214 0.97 0.33 -37.18
C LYS A 214 1.03 -0.35 -35.81
N LEU A 215 -0.09 -0.87 -35.31
CA LEU A 215 -0.17 -1.57 -34.06
C LEU A 215 0.21 -3.04 -34.17
N PHE A 216 0.12 -3.63 -35.37
CA PHE A 216 0.41 -5.05 -35.58
C PHE A 216 1.90 -5.34 -35.58
N PHE A 217 2.24 -6.51 -35.07
CA PHE A 217 3.62 -7.00 -35.09
C PHE A 217 3.95 -7.66 -36.43
N SER A 218 5.16 -7.46 -36.89
CA SER A 218 5.67 -8.19 -38.08
C SER A 218 5.81 -9.68 -37.77
N GLU A 219 5.77 -10.52 -38.80
CA GLU A 219 5.96 -11.99 -38.68
C GLU A 219 7.26 -12.33 -37.95
N LYS A 220 8.35 -11.61 -38.24
CA LYS A 220 9.64 -11.78 -37.55
C LYS A 220 9.52 -11.50 -36.03
N ALA A 221 8.77 -10.47 -35.64
CA ALA A 221 8.53 -10.15 -34.23
C ALA A 221 7.66 -11.21 -33.54
N VAL A 222 6.63 -11.72 -34.25
CA VAL A 222 5.77 -12.80 -33.77
C VAL A 222 6.55 -14.09 -33.56
N SER A 223 7.35 -14.51 -34.54
CA SER A 223 8.21 -15.70 -34.45
C SER A 223 9.15 -15.61 -33.25
N GLY A 224 9.76 -14.43 -33.03
CA GLY A 224 10.59 -14.19 -31.84
C GLY A 224 9.84 -14.29 -30.54
N MET A 225 8.61 -13.73 -30.44
CA MET A 225 7.76 -13.86 -29.25
C MET A 225 7.39 -15.31 -28.95
N MET A 226 7.11 -16.11 -29.97
CA MET A 226 6.77 -17.52 -29.83
C MET A 226 7.97 -18.35 -29.37
N ALA A 227 9.16 -18.12 -29.92
CA ALA A 227 10.38 -18.81 -29.50
C ALA A 227 10.76 -18.56 -28.03
N VAL A 228 10.45 -17.38 -27.50
CA VAL A 228 10.70 -17.02 -26.09
C VAL A 228 9.60 -17.55 -25.16
N ARG A 229 8.37 -17.77 -25.67
CA ARG A 229 7.24 -18.28 -24.89
C ARG A 229 7.53 -19.62 -24.22
N GLU A 230 8.27 -20.51 -24.90
CA GLU A 230 8.66 -21.82 -24.37
C GLU A 230 9.60 -21.71 -23.16
N LYS A 231 10.40 -20.63 -23.09
CA LYS A 231 11.37 -20.38 -22.01
C LYS A 231 10.80 -19.52 -20.88
N MET A 232 9.81 -18.70 -21.16
CA MET A 232 9.18 -17.80 -20.21
C MET A 232 7.73 -18.22 -19.98
N ASN A 233 7.46 -18.92 -18.93
CA ASN A 233 6.19 -19.56 -18.55
C ASN A 233 5.01 -18.56 -18.35
N LYS A 234 5.00 -17.42 -19.06
CA LYS A 234 3.97 -16.38 -18.97
C LYS A 234 3.51 -15.96 -20.36
N GLY A 235 2.30 -16.37 -20.73
CA GLY A 235 1.66 -15.89 -21.95
C GLY A 235 1.54 -14.37 -21.97
N ARG A 236 1.94 -13.74 -23.08
CA ARG A 236 1.76 -12.29 -23.31
C ARG A 236 0.37 -11.95 -23.83
N ILE A 237 -0.31 -12.93 -24.44
CA ILE A 237 -1.66 -12.77 -24.99
C ILE A 237 -2.64 -12.60 -23.83
N GLN A 238 -3.46 -11.58 -23.92
CA GLN A 238 -4.45 -11.26 -22.91
C GLN A 238 -5.84 -11.78 -23.30
N SER A 239 -6.57 -12.30 -22.33
CA SER A 239 -7.99 -12.59 -22.47
C SER A 239 -8.79 -11.31 -22.37
N LEU A 240 -9.83 -11.18 -23.19
CA LEU A 240 -10.77 -10.04 -23.11
C LEU A 240 -11.62 -10.10 -21.87
N ASP A 241 -11.85 -11.27 -21.29
CA ASP A 241 -12.74 -11.50 -20.16
C ASP A 241 -12.01 -11.43 -18.80
N GLU A 242 -10.72 -11.04 -18.84
CA GLU A 242 -9.87 -10.85 -17.66
C GLU A 242 -9.29 -9.44 -17.63
N PRO A 243 -8.95 -8.89 -16.45
CA PRO A 243 -8.13 -7.70 -16.37
C PRO A 243 -6.77 -7.93 -17.01
N CYS A 244 -6.28 -6.96 -17.77
CA CYS A 244 -4.98 -6.98 -18.43
C CYS A 244 -3.84 -7.16 -17.42
N ASN A 245 -2.77 -7.84 -17.80
CA ASN A 245 -1.53 -7.82 -17.03
C ASN A 245 -0.96 -6.40 -16.95
N THR A 246 -0.05 -6.16 -15.99
CA THR A 246 0.58 -4.85 -15.82
C THR A 246 1.22 -4.37 -17.12
N ILE A 247 0.78 -3.21 -17.62
CA ILE A 247 1.46 -2.48 -18.70
C ILE A 247 2.66 -1.72 -18.13
N SER A 248 3.78 -1.75 -18.85
CA SER A 248 5.02 -1.09 -18.45
C SER A 248 5.31 0.16 -19.27
N SER A 249 6.29 0.93 -18.84
CA SER A 249 6.82 2.08 -19.59
C SER A 249 7.48 1.73 -20.93
N HIS A 250 7.63 0.42 -21.18
CA HIS A 250 8.28 -0.11 -22.39
C HIS A 250 7.29 -0.64 -23.43
N LEU A 251 5.99 -0.45 -23.26
CA LEU A 251 4.94 -0.96 -24.15
C LEU A 251 5.14 -0.56 -25.62
N ALA A 252 5.80 0.57 -25.87
CA ALA A 252 6.18 0.99 -27.23
C ALA A 252 7.25 0.09 -27.88
N LYS A 253 8.07 -0.59 -27.07
CA LYS A 253 9.23 -1.36 -27.56
C LYS A 253 8.82 -2.78 -27.87
N VAL A 254 9.08 -3.22 -29.09
CA VAL A 254 8.99 -4.62 -29.46
C VAL A 254 10.28 -5.31 -29.02
N SER A 255 10.30 -5.79 -27.77
CA SER A 255 11.42 -6.58 -27.28
C SER A 255 11.01 -8.04 -27.16
N LEU A 256 11.86 -8.94 -27.64
CA LEU A 256 11.65 -10.40 -27.53
C LEU A 256 11.53 -10.84 -26.06
N ASN A 257 12.25 -10.16 -25.17
CA ASN A 257 12.27 -10.42 -23.73
C ASN A 257 11.27 -9.57 -22.92
N SER A 258 10.40 -8.79 -23.59
CA SER A 258 9.39 -7.99 -22.91
C SER A 258 8.31 -8.89 -22.31
N THR A 259 7.86 -8.55 -21.10
CA THR A 259 6.68 -9.14 -20.46
C THR A 259 5.41 -8.34 -20.72
N ASP A 260 5.49 -7.27 -21.54
CA ASP A 260 4.34 -6.43 -21.85
C ASP A 260 3.23 -7.22 -22.54
N PRO A 261 1.98 -6.98 -22.19
CA PRO A 261 0.84 -7.68 -22.73
C PRO A 261 0.62 -7.34 -24.21
N VAL A 262 0.11 -8.32 -24.96
CA VAL A 262 -0.28 -8.18 -26.36
C VAL A 262 -1.71 -8.63 -26.57
N TYR A 263 -2.38 -8.06 -27.57
CA TYR A 263 -3.72 -8.42 -27.97
C TYR A 263 -3.68 -9.26 -29.25
N PHE A 264 -4.50 -10.31 -29.31
CA PHE A 264 -4.65 -11.16 -30.48
C PHE A 264 -6.00 -10.88 -31.13
N PHE A 265 -5.98 -10.44 -32.39
CA PHE A 265 -7.16 -10.11 -33.16
C PHE A 265 -7.03 -10.63 -34.57
N ASP A 266 -8.04 -11.33 -35.06
CA ASP A 266 -8.16 -11.86 -36.42
C ASP A 266 -6.87 -12.55 -36.94
N GLY A 267 -6.37 -13.53 -36.17
CA GLY A 267 -5.16 -14.28 -36.52
C GLY A 267 -3.83 -13.54 -36.35
N ARG A 268 -3.84 -12.28 -35.93
CA ARG A 268 -2.65 -11.43 -35.86
C ARG A 268 -2.45 -10.86 -34.42
N TYR A 269 -1.20 -10.57 -34.08
CA TYR A 269 -0.83 -9.97 -32.80
C TYR A 269 -0.62 -8.47 -32.97
N ARG A 270 -1.21 -7.68 -32.06
CA ARG A 270 -1.00 -6.24 -31.99
C ARG A 270 -0.69 -5.76 -30.57
N ARG A 271 -0.06 -4.61 -30.49
CA ARG A 271 0.05 -3.85 -29.23
C ARG A 271 -1.24 -3.08 -28.98
N PHE A 272 -1.44 -2.66 -27.74
CA PHE A 272 -2.51 -1.72 -27.41
C PHE A 272 -2.17 -0.33 -27.99
N SER A 273 -3.17 0.41 -28.45
CA SER A 273 -3.00 1.82 -28.78
C SER A 273 -2.67 2.65 -27.52
N CYS A 274 -2.24 3.91 -27.68
CA CYS A 274 -2.03 4.76 -26.51
C CYS A 274 -3.33 5.02 -25.74
N GLU A 275 -4.43 5.15 -26.45
CA GLU A 275 -5.77 5.36 -25.92
C GLU A 275 -6.23 4.13 -25.14
N GLU A 276 -6.05 2.93 -25.68
CA GLU A 276 -6.32 1.68 -24.98
C GLU A 276 -5.43 1.53 -23.74
N ALA A 277 -4.14 1.83 -23.85
CA ALA A 277 -3.20 1.78 -22.73
C ALA A 277 -3.60 2.77 -21.62
N ALA A 278 -4.05 3.97 -21.97
CA ALA A 278 -4.56 4.95 -21.03
C ALA A 278 -5.83 4.45 -20.31
N ARG A 279 -6.78 3.86 -21.06
CA ARG A 279 -7.98 3.23 -20.47
C ARG A 279 -7.64 2.02 -19.58
N ILE A 280 -6.68 1.18 -19.99
CA ILE A 280 -6.19 0.06 -19.16
C ILE A 280 -5.64 0.58 -17.83
N GLN A 281 -5.01 1.76 -17.83
CA GLN A 281 -4.49 2.41 -16.63
C GLN A 281 -5.55 3.24 -15.89
N SER A 282 -6.79 3.24 -16.36
CA SER A 282 -7.95 3.98 -15.82
C SER A 282 -7.88 5.52 -15.96
N PHE A 283 -7.14 6.03 -16.94
CA PHE A 283 -7.28 7.45 -17.31
C PHE A 283 -8.63 7.70 -17.99
N PRO A 284 -9.29 8.82 -17.73
CA PRO A 284 -10.52 9.21 -18.43
C PRO A 284 -10.23 9.52 -19.90
N ASN A 285 -11.28 9.45 -20.74
CA ASN A 285 -11.14 9.61 -22.18
C ASN A 285 -10.71 11.03 -22.60
N ASP A 286 -11.02 12.02 -21.79
CA ASP A 286 -10.70 13.43 -21.99
C ASP A 286 -9.33 13.84 -21.40
N PHE A 287 -8.57 12.89 -20.85
CA PHE A 287 -7.23 13.17 -20.34
C PHE A 287 -6.27 13.43 -21.48
N ASP A 288 -5.70 14.62 -21.53
CA ASP A 288 -4.82 15.07 -22.61
C ASP A 288 -3.36 14.61 -22.37
N PHE A 289 -2.87 13.72 -23.23
CA PHE A 289 -1.48 13.30 -23.23
C PHE A 289 -0.55 14.23 -24.00
N ALA A 290 -0.98 15.46 -24.26
CA ALA A 290 -0.28 16.51 -25.01
C ALA A 290 0.13 16.04 -26.42
N ASN A 291 0.73 16.93 -27.20
CA ASN A 291 1.21 16.58 -28.54
C ASN A 291 2.60 15.91 -28.48
N LEU A 292 2.66 14.76 -27.82
CA LEU A 292 3.89 13.99 -27.64
C LEU A 292 3.94 12.79 -28.58
N SER A 293 5.16 12.28 -28.84
CA SER A 293 5.33 11.03 -29.57
C SER A 293 4.73 9.84 -28.82
N GLN A 294 4.27 8.83 -29.57
CA GLN A 294 3.68 7.60 -29.02
C GLN A 294 4.56 6.96 -27.92
N GLY A 295 5.87 6.92 -28.14
CA GLY A 295 6.81 6.36 -27.16
C GLY A 295 6.83 7.12 -25.84
N ARG A 296 6.66 8.45 -25.86
CA ARG A 296 6.58 9.30 -24.67
C ARG A 296 5.26 9.10 -23.93
N LYS A 297 4.14 9.00 -24.67
CA LYS A 297 2.81 8.69 -24.12
C LYS A 297 2.82 7.34 -23.42
N TYR A 298 3.29 6.26 -24.07
CA TYR A 298 3.39 4.93 -23.43
C TYR A 298 4.26 4.94 -22.17
N LYS A 299 5.40 5.67 -22.18
CA LYS A 299 6.26 5.80 -21.01
C LYS A 299 5.52 6.44 -19.84
N ALA A 300 4.82 7.54 -20.08
CA ALA A 300 4.06 8.26 -19.06
C ALA A 300 2.92 7.38 -18.49
N ILE A 301 2.13 6.76 -19.37
CA ILE A 301 1.02 5.87 -19.00
C ILE A 301 1.53 4.68 -18.16
N GLY A 302 2.58 3.99 -18.61
CA GLY A 302 3.09 2.79 -17.94
C GLY A 302 3.69 3.06 -16.55
N ASN A 303 4.24 4.25 -16.32
CA ASN A 303 4.77 4.67 -15.02
C ASN A 303 3.67 5.17 -14.07
N ALA A 304 2.52 5.57 -14.57
CA ALA A 304 1.48 6.20 -13.76
C ALA A 304 0.87 5.27 -12.71
N VAL A 305 0.44 5.86 -11.62
CA VAL A 305 -0.48 5.23 -10.65
C VAL A 305 -1.89 5.30 -11.22
N PRO A 306 -2.69 4.20 -11.22
CA PRO A 306 -4.04 4.21 -11.74
C PRO A 306 -4.96 5.20 -11.00
N PRO A 307 -5.54 6.21 -11.67
CA PRO A 307 -6.36 7.23 -11.02
C PRO A 307 -7.53 6.66 -10.21
N VAL A 308 -8.24 5.66 -10.75
CA VAL A 308 -9.40 5.06 -10.09
C VAL A 308 -9.01 4.38 -8.77
N MET A 309 -7.92 3.61 -8.74
CA MET A 309 -7.44 2.99 -7.50
C MET A 309 -7.06 4.06 -6.47
N MET A 310 -6.36 5.11 -6.92
CA MET A 310 -5.95 6.19 -6.03
C MET A 310 -7.13 6.99 -5.48
N TRP A 311 -8.20 7.17 -6.27
CA TRP A 311 -9.44 7.80 -5.80
C TRP A 311 -10.06 7.01 -4.63
N HIS A 312 -10.13 5.68 -4.72
CA HIS A 312 -10.64 4.84 -3.63
C HIS A 312 -9.80 4.97 -2.35
N ILE A 313 -8.47 5.01 -2.49
CA ILE A 313 -7.55 5.17 -1.36
C ILE A 313 -7.76 6.55 -0.71
N THR A 314 -7.82 7.60 -1.51
CA THR A 314 -8.03 8.98 -1.02
C THR A 314 -9.38 9.12 -0.31
N ASN A 315 -10.45 8.57 -0.86
CA ASN A 315 -11.75 8.59 -0.20
C ASN A 315 -11.73 7.90 1.16
N SER A 316 -11.05 6.75 1.27
CA SER A 316 -10.89 6.08 2.56
C SER A 316 -10.13 6.93 3.57
N LEU A 317 -9.11 7.70 3.12
CA LEU A 317 -8.39 8.63 3.97
C LEU A 317 -9.28 9.81 4.40
N LEU A 318 -10.05 10.40 3.47
CA LEU A 318 -10.93 11.53 3.76
C LEU A 318 -12.07 11.17 4.71
N ASN A 319 -12.54 9.93 4.70
CA ASN A 319 -13.54 9.45 5.66
C ASN A 319 -13.06 9.55 7.12
N VAL A 320 -11.75 9.44 7.37
CA VAL A 320 -11.17 9.67 8.70
C VAL A 320 -11.37 11.12 9.13
N VAL A 321 -11.14 12.08 8.21
CA VAL A 321 -11.31 13.50 8.46
C VAL A 321 -12.78 13.86 8.76
N GLU A 322 -13.71 13.27 8.05
CA GLU A 322 -15.15 13.52 8.19
C GLU A 322 -15.71 12.92 9.49
N LYS A 323 -15.31 11.70 9.85
CA LYS A 323 -15.71 11.05 11.11
C LYS A 323 -15.29 11.87 12.32
N ASN A 324 -14.06 12.35 12.35
CA ASN A 324 -13.57 13.20 13.44
C ASN A 324 -14.39 14.50 13.60
N LYS A 325 -14.91 15.07 12.49
CA LYS A 325 -15.77 16.27 12.54
C LYS A 325 -17.15 15.99 13.13
N ASN A 326 -17.71 14.84 12.82
CA ASN A 326 -19.02 14.45 13.34
C ASN A 326 -18.92 14.14 14.85
N GLU A 327 -17.87 13.47 15.30
CA GLU A 327 -17.62 13.22 16.73
C GLU A 327 -17.45 14.53 17.52
N VAL A 328 -16.72 15.50 16.99
CA VAL A 328 -16.59 16.84 17.62
C VAL A 328 -17.93 17.57 17.67
N LYS A 329 -18.80 17.44 16.67
CA LYS A 329 -20.17 18.00 16.70
C LYS A 329 -21.06 17.33 17.75
N TYR A 330 -20.95 16.01 17.90
CA TYR A 330 -21.71 15.27 18.91
C TYR A 330 -21.18 15.53 20.33
N ALA A 331 -19.85 15.66 20.51
CA ALA A 331 -19.25 16.03 21.78
C ALA A 331 -19.67 17.44 22.27
N ALA A 332 -19.98 18.36 21.35
CA ALA A 332 -20.52 19.67 21.70
C ALA A 332 -22.01 19.63 22.08
N CYS A 333 -22.73 18.54 21.75
CA CYS A 333 -24.16 18.38 22.02
C CYS A 333 -24.46 17.54 23.29
N ASP A 334 -23.57 16.68 23.76
CA ASP A 334 -23.88 15.78 24.87
C ASP A 334 -22.62 15.39 25.69
N ALA A 335 -22.25 16.24 26.63
CA ALA A 335 -21.17 15.96 27.59
C ALA A 335 -21.50 14.82 28.58
N ARG A 336 -22.60 14.11 28.41
CA ARG A 336 -23.05 13.03 29.32
C ARG A 336 -22.92 11.61 28.74
N GLN A 337 -22.44 11.45 27.48
CA GLN A 337 -22.34 10.14 26.82
C GLN A 337 -20.91 9.75 26.42
N LEU A 338 -19.91 10.51 26.91
CA LEU A 338 -18.49 10.29 26.59
C LEU A 338 -17.77 9.30 27.51
N ASP A 339 -18.49 8.57 28.34
CA ASP A 339 -17.87 7.75 29.39
C ASP A 339 -17.58 6.29 29.02
N PHE A 340 -17.91 5.85 27.80
CA PHE A 340 -17.68 4.43 27.42
C PHE A 340 -16.28 4.15 26.86
N LEU A 341 -15.60 5.15 26.31
CA LEU A 341 -14.23 4.99 25.80
C LEU A 341 -13.16 5.39 26.81
N SER A 342 -13.48 6.30 27.72
CA SER A 342 -12.59 6.66 28.85
C SER A 342 -12.46 5.52 29.86
N VAL A 343 -13.51 4.73 30.05
CA VAL A 343 -13.49 3.52 30.91
C VAL A 343 -12.53 2.42 30.40
N LEU A 344 -12.14 2.45 29.13
CA LEU A 344 -11.14 1.53 28.58
C LEU A 344 -9.69 1.99 28.83
N TYR A 345 -9.48 3.19 29.35
CA TYR A 345 -8.13 3.78 29.57
C TYR A 345 -7.78 4.08 31.02
N GLU A 346 -8.71 3.93 31.96
CA GLU A 346 -8.44 4.06 33.38
C GLU A 346 -8.74 2.74 34.11
N TYR A 347 -7.77 1.84 34.12
CA TYR A 347 -7.72 0.82 35.17
C TYR A 347 -6.80 1.30 36.27
N PRO A 348 -7.31 1.45 37.50
CA PRO A 348 -6.45 1.70 38.66
C PRO A 348 -5.58 0.48 38.92
N ASP A 349 -4.32 0.72 39.27
CA ASP A 349 -3.30 -0.30 39.61
C ASP A 349 -3.63 -1.19 40.83
N GLU A 350 -4.83 -1.16 41.38
CA GLU A 350 -5.20 -1.82 42.63
C GLU A 350 -5.92 -3.18 42.49
N ILE A 351 -6.20 -3.70 41.28
CA ILE A 351 -6.92 -4.97 41.13
C ILE A 351 -6.00 -6.21 40.94
N VAL A 352 -4.70 -6.06 41.12
CA VAL A 352 -3.78 -7.19 40.90
C VAL A 352 -3.67 -8.15 42.09
N ASN A 353 -4.23 -7.87 43.26
CA ASN A 353 -3.96 -8.63 44.49
C ASN A 353 -5.13 -9.28 45.22
N ASN A 354 -6.34 -9.35 44.69
CA ASN A 354 -7.40 -10.13 45.35
C ASN A 354 -8.19 -11.01 44.39
N GLU A 355 -8.16 -12.30 44.67
CA GLU A 355 -9.12 -13.35 44.36
C GLU A 355 -9.14 -13.97 42.98
N LYS A 356 -8.40 -15.09 42.87
CA LYS A 356 -8.49 -16.07 41.77
C LYS A 356 -9.85 -16.78 41.63
N SER A 357 -10.81 -16.58 42.51
CA SER A 357 -12.10 -17.27 42.52
C SER A 357 -13.30 -16.49 41.98
N GLU A 358 -13.24 -15.14 41.91
CA GLU A 358 -14.32 -14.33 41.34
C GLU A 358 -14.15 -14.01 39.87
N ILE A 359 -12.93 -14.16 39.33
CA ILE A 359 -12.63 -13.91 37.94
C ILE A 359 -13.25 -14.95 36.98
N ALA A 360 -13.52 -16.18 37.45
CA ALA A 360 -14.15 -17.20 36.63
C ALA A 360 -15.60 -16.89 36.21
N GLY A 361 -16.32 -16.06 36.97
CA GLY A 361 -17.70 -15.65 36.64
C GLY A 361 -17.80 -14.46 35.66
N ILE A 362 -16.71 -13.71 35.46
CA ILE A 362 -16.71 -12.52 34.55
C ILE A 362 -16.40 -12.93 33.12
N TYR A 363 -15.90 -14.13 32.89
CA TYR A 363 -15.42 -14.61 31.57
C TYR A 363 -16.48 -15.37 30.76
N GLU A 364 -17.71 -15.50 31.21
CA GLU A 364 -18.81 -16.08 30.44
C GLU A 364 -19.52 -15.08 29.49
N ASP A 365 -19.12 -13.80 29.52
CA ASP A 365 -19.70 -12.81 28.62
C ASP A 365 -18.98 -12.84 27.27
N GLU A 366 -19.57 -13.50 26.26
CA GLU A 366 -19.13 -13.58 24.86
C GLU A 366 -18.86 -12.21 24.20
N LYS A 367 -19.22 -11.10 24.88
CA LYS A 367 -19.03 -9.72 24.42
C LYS A 367 -17.61 -9.18 24.58
N MET A 368 -16.72 -9.86 25.27
CA MET A 368 -15.37 -9.35 25.56
C MET A 368 -14.38 -9.53 24.39
N PHE A 369 -14.72 -10.33 23.38
CA PHE A 369 -13.89 -10.55 22.21
C PHE A 369 -14.64 -10.19 20.94
N ASP A 370 -14.09 -9.26 20.19
CA ASP A 370 -14.62 -8.96 18.86
C ASP A 370 -14.05 -9.99 17.87
N ALA A 371 -14.83 -11.04 17.62
CA ALA A 371 -14.49 -12.11 16.69
C ALA A 371 -14.23 -11.61 15.24
N SER A 372 -14.69 -10.40 14.89
CA SER A 372 -14.45 -9.77 13.60
C SER A 372 -13.06 -9.12 13.48
N LYS A 373 -12.30 -9.01 14.58
CA LYS A 373 -10.99 -8.34 14.58
C LYS A 373 -9.89 -9.25 14.08
N ASN A 374 -8.97 -8.65 13.34
CA ASN A 374 -7.84 -9.35 12.76
C ASN A 374 -6.85 -9.83 13.81
N VAL A 375 -6.40 -11.05 13.64
CA VAL A 375 -5.40 -11.72 14.48
C VAL A 375 -4.13 -11.94 13.66
N LEU A 376 -3.00 -11.57 14.22
CA LEU A 376 -1.70 -11.94 13.67
C LEU A 376 -1.23 -13.24 14.31
N VAL A 377 -1.24 -14.32 13.55
CA VAL A 377 -0.63 -15.60 13.98
C VAL A 377 0.81 -15.63 13.51
N SER A 378 1.76 -15.67 14.42
CA SER A 378 3.20 -15.68 14.13
C SER A 378 3.85 -17.00 14.56
N LEU A 379 4.56 -17.65 13.64
CA LEU A 379 5.32 -18.85 13.93
C LEU A 379 6.52 -18.56 14.84
N VAL A 380 6.50 -19.13 16.02
CA VAL A 380 7.61 -19.10 16.97
C VAL A 380 8.55 -20.27 16.68
N LYS A 381 9.77 -19.95 16.25
CA LYS A 381 10.80 -20.96 16.01
C LYS A 381 11.29 -21.53 17.33
N ASN A 382 11.57 -22.84 17.32
CA ASN A 382 12.14 -23.58 18.47
C ASN A 382 11.23 -23.66 19.70
N ASP A 383 9.92 -23.36 19.55
CA ASP A 383 8.93 -23.42 20.65
C ASP A 383 9.36 -22.65 21.91
N ASN A 384 10.16 -21.60 21.75
CA ASN A 384 10.65 -20.77 22.84
C ASN A 384 10.17 -19.31 22.67
N MET A 385 9.13 -18.95 23.42
CA MET A 385 8.59 -17.59 23.46
C MET A 385 9.57 -16.60 24.08
N ASP A 386 10.36 -17.01 25.08
CA ASP A 386 11.25 -16.13 25.82
C ASP A 386 12.33 -15.51 24.93
N HIS A 387 12.63 -16.18 23.79
CA HIS A 387 13.55 -15.64 22.78
C HIS A 387 12.99 -14.44 21.99
N TYR A 388 11.67 -14.28 21.94
CA TYR A 388 10.97 -13.26 21.13
C TYR A 388 10.20 -12.25 21.98
N LEU A 389 9.97 -12.53 23.24
CA LEU A 389 9.18 -11.75 24.17
C LEU A 389 10.06 -11.25 25.32
N ASP A 390 10.10 -9.93 25.50
CA ASP A 390 10.53 -9.35 26.76
C ASP A 390 9.33 -9.31 27.70
N HIS A 391 9.30 -10.21 28.69
CA HIS A 391 8.20 -10.34 29.63
C HIS A 391 8.05 -9.12 30.54
N SER A 392 9.15 -8.40 30.84
CA SER A 392 9.12 -7.21 31.69
C SER A 392 8.53 -6.00 30.96
N ALA A 393 8.89 -5.82 29.68
CA ALA A 393 8.41 -4.72 28.85
C ALA A 393 7.14 -5.08 28.07
N ARG A 394 6.67 -6.34 28.11
CA ARG A 394 5.54 -6.86 27.33
C ARG A 394 5.71 -6.57 25.82
N ILE A 395 6.91 -6.74 25.33
CA ILE A 395 7.28 -6.48 23.94
C ILE A 395 7.60 -7.78 23.22
N TYR A 396 7.00 -7.98 22.06
CA TYR A 396 7.29 -9.08 21.16
C TYR A 396 7.87 -8.57 19.85
N TYR A 397 8.84 -9.26 19.27
CA TYR A 397 9.33 -8.97 17.94
C TYR A 397 9.21 -10.17 17.00
N THR A 398 8.94 -9.88 15.73
CA THR A 398 8.77 -10.90 14.69
C THR A 398 10.12 -11.39 14.16
N GLY A 399 10.08 -12.47 13.36
CA GLY A 399 11.18 -12.82 12.45
C GLY A 399 11.42 -11.71 11.40
N LYS A 400 12.39 -11.96 10.49
CA LYS A 400 12.82 -11.01 9.44
C LYS A 400 11.79 -10.75 8.32
N LYS A 401 10.58 -11.27 8.41
CA LYS A 401 9.53 -11.07 7.40
C LYS A 401 8.51 -10.05 7.88
N PHE A 402 8.03 -9.26 6.93
CA PHE A 402 6.96 -8.28 7.14
C PHE A 402 5.70 -8.77 6.43
N PRO A 403 4.52 -8.68 7.06
CA PRO A 403 3.26 -8.99 6.40
C PRO A 403 3.03 -7.99 5.25
N SER A 404 2.65 -8.51 4.08
CA SER A 404 2.37 -7.69 2.89
C SER A 404 0.88 -7.46 2.65
N THR A 405 0.03 -8.24 3.32
CA THR A 405 -1.41 -8.28 3.09
C THR A 405 -2.22 -7.63 4.21
N VAL A 406 -1.64 -7.50 5.41
CA VAL A 406 -2.30 -6.97 6.60
C VAL A 406 -1.89 -5.53 6.84
N ALA A 407 -2.86 -4.64 7.03
CA ALA A 407 -2.61 -3.28 7.48
C ALA A 407 -2.25 -3.28 8.98
N LEU A 408 -1.10 -2.71 9.34
CA LEU A 408 -0.60 -2.75 10.73
C LEU A 408 -1.59 -2.15 11.74
N ASN A 409 -2.33 -1.13 11.35
CA ASN A 409 -3.36 -0.50 12.19
C ASN A 409 -4.63 -1.34 12.38
N LYS A 410 -4.70 -2.52 11.77
CA LYS A 410 -5.83 -3.46 11.90
C LYS A 410 -5.46 -4.75 12.62
N LEU A 411 -4.23 -4.86 13.07
CA LEU A 411 -3.80 -5.95 13.93
C LEU A 411 -4.25 -5.63 15.36
N TYR A 412 -5.28 -6.32 15.83
CA TYR A 412 -5.81 -6.17 17.18
C TYR A 412 -5.26 -7.20 18.13
N TYR A 413 -5.13 -8.46 17.64
CA TYR A 413 -4.68 -9.55 18.45
C TYR A 413 -3.44 -10.21 17.89
N PHE A 414 -2.66 -10.79 18.76
CA PHE A 414 -1.47 -11.56 18.44
C PHE A 414 -1.57 -12.93 19.09
N MET A 415 -1.27 -13.97 18.30
CA MET A 415 -1.20 -15.37 18.76
C MET A 415 0.12 -15.97 18.33
N PRO A 416 1.00 -16.34 19.27
CA PRO A 416 2.19 -17.12 18.94
C PRO A 416 1.80 -18.57 18.62
N TYR A 417 2.22 -19.05 17.44
CA TYR A 417 2.11 -20.45 17.06
C TYR A 417 3.42 -21.19 17.32
N MET A 418 3.41 -22.13 18.22
CA MET A 418 4.54 -23.00 18.51
C MET A 418 4.36 -24.33 17.80
N LYS A 419 5.33 -24.72 16.95
CA LYS A 419 5.20 -25.90 16.07
C LYS A 419 4.86 -27.19 16.82
N ARG A 420 5.35 -27.37 18.04
CA ARG A 420 5.08 -28.54 18.87
C ARG A 420 3.87 -28.40 19.79
N LYS A 421 3.60 -27.18 20.26
CA LYS A 421 2.57 -26.88 21.28
C LYS A 421 1.29 -26.26 20.69
N GLY A 422 1.31 -25.80 19.43
CA GLY A 422 0.16 -25.13 18.82
C GLY A 422 -0.01 -23.67 19.25
N ILE A 423 -1.24 -23.16 19.19
CA ILE A 423 -1.64 -21.85 19.71
C ILE A 423 -2.17 -22.06 21.12
N ARG A 424 -1.72 -21.25 22.06
CA ARG A 424 -2.16 -21.30 23.44
C ARG A 424 -2.73 -19.97 23.92
N ASP A 425 -1.99 -18.90 23.72
CA ASP A 425 -2.22 -17.64 24.38
C ASP A 425 -2.67 -16.55 23.38
N LEU A 426 -3.60 -15.70 23.81
CA LEU A 426 -4.06 -14.52 23.10
C LEU A 426 -3.50 -13.28 23.74
N TYR A 427 -2.94 -12.40 22.91
CA TYR A 427 -2.43 -11.08 23.33
C TYR A 427 -3.13 -9.97 22.54
N LEU A 428 -3.42 -8.86 23.23
CA LEU A 428 -3.86 -7.62 22.59
C LEU A 428 -2.62 -6.85 22.10
N ILE A 429 -2.65 -6.37 20.86
CA ILE A 429 -1.60 -5.48 20.32
C ILE A 429 -1.95 -4.04 20.67
N LYS A 430 -1.16 -3.41 21.51
CA LYS A 430 -1.28 -1.99 21.84
C LYS A 430 -0.67 -1.11 20.76
N ILE A 431 0.55 -1.43 20.37
CA ILE A 431 1.33 -0.68 19.38
C ILE A 431 2.05 -1.66 18.46
N ALA A 432 2.05 -1.37 17.16
CA ALA A 432 2.87 -2.06 16.17
C ALA A 432 3.82 -1.06 15.51
N ARG A 433 5.12 -1.30 15.59
CA ARG A 433 6.16 -0.44 15.01
C ARG A 433 7.30 -1.25 14.40
N VAL A 434 8.14 -0.60 13.64
CA VAL A 434 9.42 -1.17 13.19
C VAL A 434 10.51 -0.81 14.17
N GLY A 435 11.25 -1.79 14.62
CA GLY A 435 12.37 -1.63 15.54
C GLY A 435 13.44 -2.68 15.29
N THR A 436 14.47 -2.71 16.14
CA THR A 436 15.53 -3.71 16.09
C THR A 436 15.38 -4.71 17.23
N LYS A 437 15.99 -5.88 17.09
CA LYS A 437 16.04 -6.85 18.18
C LYS A 437 16.79 -6.29 19.40
N LYS A 438 17.80 -5.45 19.16
CA LYS A 438 18.57 -4.79 20.22
C LYS A 438 17.72 -3.83 21.06
N GLU A 439 16.71 -3.20 20.49
CA GLU A 439 15.76 -2.35 21.22
C GLU A 439 14.90 -3.15 22.20
N VAL A 440 14.65 -4.44 21.93
CA VAL A 440 13.85 -5.33 22.79
C VAL A 440 14.76 -6.11 23.77
N HIS A 441 15.91 -6.55 23.31
CA HIS A 441 16.90 -7.28 24.09
C HIS A 441 18.24 -6.57 23.99
N SER A 442 18.58 -5.75 24.98
CA SER A 442 19.79 -4.90 25.00
C SER A 442 21.11 -5.64 24.84
N GLU A 443 21.16 -6.90 25.25
CA GLU A 443 22.33 -7.77 25.13
C GLU A 443 22.52 -8.35 23.72
N CYS A 444 21.60 -8.09 22.78
CA CYS A 444 21.65 -8.63 21.44
C CYS A 444 22.30 -7.64 20.47
N ASP A 445 23.30 -8.07 19.71
CA ASP A 445 23.95 -7.24 18.68
C ASP A 445 23.22 -7.26 17.31
N ASP A 446 22.08 -7.94 17.23
CA ASP A 446 21.27 -8.02 16.00
C ASP A 446 20.50 -6.71 15.77
N ASN A 447 20.98 -5.89 14.84
CA ASN A 447 20.36 -4.63 14.41
C ASN A 447 19.43 -4.81 13.20
N ASP A 448 19.09 -6.03 12.81
CA ASP A 448 18.13 -6.27 11.72
C ASP A 448 16.74 -5.75 12.11
N LEU A 449 16.12 -5.01 11.20
CA LEU A 449 14.80 -4.43 11.41
C LEU A 449 13.71 -5.50 11.41
N ARG A 450 12.76 -5.36 12.34
CA ARG A 450 11.64 -6.28 12.58
C ARG A 450 10.37 -5.50 12.91
N LEU A 451 9.22 -6.17 12.86
CA LEU A 451 8.04 -5.65 13.53
C LEU A 451 8.17 -5.91 15.02
N VAL A 452 7.96 -4.87 15.79
CA VAL A 452 7.93 -4.88 17.25
C VAL A 452 6.50 -4.56 17.67
N PHE A 453 5.93 -5.40 18.54
CA PHE A 453 4.61 -5.22 19.10
C PHE A 453 4.71 -5.01 20.60
N GLU A 454 4.11 -3.96 21.10
CA GLU A 454 3.76 -3.86 22.49
C GLU A 454 2.47 -4.64 22.69
N ILE A 455 2.50 -5.65 23.54
CA ILE A 455 1.42 -6.62 23.70
C ILE A 455 0.99 -6.71 25.16
N GLU A 456 -0.28 -7.03 25.36
CA GLU A 456 -0.86 -7.33 26.65
C GLU A 456 -1.49 -8.71 26.61
N PHE A 457 -1.18 -9.54 27.61
CA PHE A 457 -1.80 -10.85 27.72
C PHE A 457 -3.29 -10.69 28.01
N VAL A 458 -4.11 -11.35 27.22
CA VAL A 458 -5.56 -11.34 27.39
C VAL A 458 -6.01 -12.58 28.12
N LYS A 459 -5.77 -13.75 27.54
CA LYS A 459 -6.07 -15.04 28.19
C LYS A 459 -5.44 -16.22 27.45
N GLN A 460 -5.43 -17.36 28.12
CA GLN A 460 -5.18 -18.65 27.49
C GLN A 460 -6.49 -19.11 26.82
N LEU A 461 -6.46 -19.32 25.50
CA LEU A 461 -7.64 -19.73 24.73
C LEU A 461 -7.75 -21.25 24.60
N PHE A 462 -6.60 -21.91 24.45
CA PHE A 462 -6.55 -23.34 24.15
C PHE A 462 -5.45 -24.05 24.94
N ASP A 463 -5.69 -25.32 25.24
CA ASP A 463 -4.65 -26.23 25.63
C ASP A 463 -4.12 -26.92 24.37
N ASP A 464 -3.03 -26.37 23.78
CA ASP A 464 -2.34 -26.93 22.61
C ASP A 464 -3.17 -27.07 21.32
N TYR A 465 -3.92 -26.03 20.94
CA TYR A 465 -4.73 -25.98 19.70
C TYR A 465 -3.87 -25.90 18.43
N LYS A 466 -4.12 -26.80 17.49
CA LYS A 466 -3.51 -26.81 16.15
C LYS A 466 -4.58 -26.59 15.09
N PRO A 467 -4.71 -25.37 14.56
CA PRO A 467 -5.74 -25.09 13.57
C PRO A 467 -5.50 -25.89 12.28
N HIS A 468 -6.51 -26.61 11.80
CA HIS A 468 -6.44 -27.47 10.62
C HIS A 468 -6.34 -26.70 9.30
N ARG A 469 -6.76 -25.44 9.27
CA ARG A 469 -6.86 -24.61 8.06
C ARG A 469 -5.71 -23.60 7.86
N LEU A 470 -4.86 -23.39 8.86
CA LEU A 470 -3.73 -22.46 8.72
C LEU A 470 -2.62 -23.09 7.88
N LYS A 471 -2.28 -22.44 6.77
CA LYS A 471 -1.06 -22.75 6.00
C LYS A 471 0.16 -22.26 6.78
N ILE A 472 0.65 -23.10 7.66
CA ILE A 472 1.67 -22.80 8.70
C ILE A 472 3.08 -22.53 8.13
N TRP A 473 3.27 -22.57 6.82
CA TRP A 473 4.51 -22.20 6.14
C TRP A 473 4.71 -20.69 6.02
N GLU A 474 3.66 -19.92 6.23
CA GLU A 474 3.75 -18.47 6.24
C GLU A 474 4.03 -17.99 7.66
N THR A 475 5.01 -17.09 7.78
CA THR A 475 5.41 -16.51 9.08
C THR A 475 4.27 -15.71 9.70
N PHE A 476 3.25 -15.36 8.91
CA PHE A 476 2.07 -14.61 9.30
C PHE A 476 0.85 -15.10 8.55
N THR A 477 -0.26 -15.20 9.23
CA THR A 477 -1.58 -15.47 8.63
C THR A 477 -2.53 -14.35 9.02
N ASP A 478 -3.21 -13.79 8.03
CA ASP A 478 -4.26 -12.80 8.20
C ASP A 478 -5.59 -13.56 8.31
N THR A 479 -6.18 -13.54 9.48
CA THR A 479 -7.46 -14.20 9.76
C THR A 479 -8.17 -13.42 10.85
N THR A 480 -9.48 -13.62 10.98
CA THR A 480 -10.23 -13.07 12.11
C THR A 480 -10.19 -14.06 13.29
N LEU A 481 -10.42 -13.54 14.49
CA LEU A 481 -10.51 -14.40 15.68
C LEU A 481 -11.65 -15.42 15.54
N GLY A 482 -12.79 -15.03 14.91
CA GLY A 482 -13.91 -15.92 14.62
C GLY A 482 -13.53 -17.10 13.74
N GLU A 483 -12.82 -16.82 12.61
CA GLU A 483 -12.35 -17.89 11.70
C GLU A 483 -11.34 -18.85 12.33
N LEU A 484 -10.63 -18.43 13.37
CA LEU A 484 -9.71 -19.27 14.12
C LEU A 484 -10.42 -20.15 15.14
N MET A 485 -11.57 -19.70 15.65
CA MET A 485 -12.34 -20.42 16.67
C MET A 485 -13.32 -21.44 16.06
N GLU A 486 -13.65 -21.35 14.77
CA GLU A 486 -14.38 -22.36 13.98
C GLU A 486 -13.45 -23.51 13.55
#